data_6c1b6de27baa5228c43252b54a568c6e
#
_entry.id   6c1b6de27baa5228c43252b54a568c6e
#
_cell.length_a   1.000
_cell.length_b   1.000
_cell.length_c   1.000
_cell.angle_alpha   90.00
_cell.angle_beta   90.00
_cell.angle_gamma   90.00
#
_symmetry.space_group_name_H-M   'P 1'
#
loop_
_entity.id
_entity.type
_entity.pdbx_description
1 polymer ?
#
loop_
_entity_poly.entity_id
_entity_poly.type
_entity_poly.pdbx_seq_one_letter_code
_entity_poly.pdbx_strand_id
1 'polypeptide(L)'
;MVMATATQKPTAAATAEAEAKAALAKKREDAALLAKAEEYRRDVPPGIEEIEAAQRANAERYANACAAFTRAQAKFETIVFDKENPHFHSKYASLASIYKATRKALTDEGIALMSRTIVRGESIYVETFLAHKGVVFIRSEWIAGKTSQPPQALGSALTYARRYTTTAILGVAADDDDDGNAATPPPSVKTPTTTKGKTADF
;
A
#
# COMPACT_ATOMS: atom_id res chain seq x y z
N MET A 1 84.33 1.83 1.51
CA MET A 1 84.19 3.03 0.65
C MET A 1 82.86 2.91 -0.05
N VAL A 2 81.78 3.51 0.54
CA VAL A 2 80.42 3.41 0.02
C VAL A 2 80.18 4.70 -0.81
N MET A 3 80.01 4.51 -2.11
CA MET A 3 79.66 5.62 -3.00
C MET A 3 78.16 5.97 -2.81
N ALA A 4 77.89 7.18 -2.34
CA ALA A 4 76.55 7.74 -2.27
C ALA A 4 76.14 8.21 -3.68
N THR A 5 75.16 7.56 -4.26
CA THR A 5 74.50 8.00 -5.49
C THR A 5 73.63 9.21 -5.17
N ALA A 6 74.00 10.38 -5.62
CA ALA A 6 73.21 11.62 -5.51
C ALA A 6 71.99 11.52 -6.43
N THR A 7 70.80 11.37 -5.86
CA THR A 7 69.51 11.46 -6.57
C THR A 7 69.31 12.93 -6.97
N GLN A 8 69.51 13.24 -8.24
CA GLN A 8 69.19 14.58 -8.77
C GLN A 8 67.71 14.85 -8.71
N LYS A 9 67.33 15.94 -8.03
CA LYS A 9 65.95 16.45 -8.04
C LYS A 9 65.53 16.84 -9.47
N PRO A 10 64.37 16.42 -9.93
CA PRO A 10 63.90 16.77 -11.27
C PRO A 10 63.81 18.32 -11.41
N THR A 11 64.21 18.82 -12.54
CA THR A 11 64.11 20.28 -12.85
C THR A 11 62.65 20.67 -13.01
N ALA A 12 62.31 21.94 -12.66
CA ALA A 12 60.94 22.48 -12.73
C ALA A 12 60.30 22.27 -14.14
N ALA A 13 61.12 22.30 -15.19
CA ALA A 13 60.66 22.01 -16.55
C ALA A 13 60.24 20.53 -16.76
N ALA A 14 60.99 19.60 -16.18
CA ALA A 14 60.66 18.15 -16.29
C ALA A 14 59.38 17.79 -15.50
N THR A 15 59.12 18.50 -14.38
CA THR A 15 57.88 18.35 -13.62
C THR A 15 56.65 18.89 -14.37
N ALA A 16 56.77 20.07 -14.98
CA ALA A 16 55.70 20.66 -15.80
C ALA A 16 55.38 19.83 -17.05
N GLU A 17 56.38 19.23 -17.67
CA GLU A 17 56.19 18.33 -18.83
C GLU A 17 55.49 17.02 -18.42
N ALA A 18 55.82 16.49 -17.27
CA ALA A 18 55.17 15.28 -16.71
C ALA A 18 53.69 15.54 -16.34
N GLU A 19 53.39 16.70 -15.75
CA GLU A 19 52.04 17.14 -15.41
C GLU A 19 51.20 17.37 -16.67
N ALA A 20 51.73 18.02 -17.70
CA ALA A 20 51.06 18.22 -18.97
C ALA A 20 50.76 16.88 -19.69
N LYS A 21 51.70 15.95 -19.64
CA LYS A 21 51.50 14.61 -20.20
C LYS A 21 50.48 13.78 -19.45
N ALA A 22 50.40 13.89 -18.11
CA ALA A 22 49.38 13.28 -17.29
C ALA A 22 48.01 13.86 -17.53
N ALA A 23 47.87 15.19 -17.65
CA ALA A 23 46.63 15.85 -17.98
C ALA A 23 46.12 15.46 -19.38
N LEU A 24 47.01 15.35 -20.37
CA LEU A 24 46.64 14.88 -21.70
C LEU A 24 46.21 13.39 -21.71
N ALA A 25 46.85 12.53 -20.92
CA ALA A 25 46.48 11.13 -20.79
C ALA A 25 45.06 11.03 -20.17
N LYS A 26 44.80 11.75 -19.10
CA LYS A 26 43.48 11.82 -18.46
C LYS A 26 42.39 12.29 -19.43
N LYS A 27 42.68 13.33 -20.20
CA LYS A 27 41.71 13.86 -21.19
C LYS A 27 41.41 12.84 -22.31
N ARG A 28 42.38 11.99 -22.68
CA ARG A 28 42.20 10.88 -23.63
C ARG A 28 41.37 9.77 -23.03
N GLU A 29 41.57 9.45 -21.76
CA GLU A 29 40.80 8.44 -21.03
C GLU A 29 39.35 8.84 -20.86
N ASP A 30 39.09 10.11 -20.48
CA ASP A 30 37.74 10.68 -20.37
C ASP A 30 37.02 10.69 -21.73
N ALA A 31 37.73 11.02 -22.83
CA ALA A 31 37.19 10.94 -24.18
C ALA A 31 36.87 9.53 -24.63
N ALA A 32 37.70 8.55 -24.25
CA ALA A 32 37.43 7.13 -24.56
C ALA A 32 36.26 6.56 -23.77
N LEU A 33 36.07 7.01 -22.51
CA LEU A 33 34.89 6.68 -21.70
C LEU A 33 33.61 7.28 -22.30
N LEU A 34 33.65 8.51 -22.74
CA LEU A 34 32.51 9.15 -23.42
C LEU A 34 32.17 8.44 -24.74
N ALA A 35 33.16 8.08 -25.55
CA ALA A 35 32.93 7.33 -26.78
C ALA A 35 32.31 5.95 -26.53
N LYS A 36 32.76 5.23 -25.49
CA LYS A 36 32.15 3.96 -25.05
C LYS A 36 30.70 4.16 -24.56
N ALA A 37 30.42 5.22 -23.83
CA ALA A 37 29.08 5.54 -23.38
C ALA A 37 28.13 5.87 -24.55
N GLU A 38 28.63 6.54 -25.59
CA GLU A 38 27.89 6.81 -26.82
C GLU A 38 27.65 5.55 -27.66
N GLU A 39 28.64 4.63 -27.71
CA GLU A 39 28.50 3.32 -28.36
C GLU A 39 27.47 2.47 -27.63
N TYR A 40 27.48 2.42 -26.29
CA TYR A 40 26.48 1.74 -25.48
C TYR A 40 25.08 2.33 -25.69
N ARG A 41 24.93 3.64 -25.80
CA ARG A 41 23.64 4.29 -26.13
C ARG A 41 23.10 3.89 -27.52
N ARG A 42 23.99 3.62 -28.47
CA ARG A 42 23.60 3.24 -29.84
C ARG A 42 23.06 1.82 -29.91
N ASP A 43 23.52 0.95 -29.00
CA ASP A 43 23.09 -0.46 -28.89
C ASP A 43 21.87 -0.66 -27.97
N VAL A 44 21.37 0.42 -27.31
CA VAL A 44 20.12 0.38 -26.53
C VAL A 44 18.95 0.17 -27.50
N PRO A 45 18.15 -0.90 -27.35
CA PRO A 45 16.98 -1.12 -28.20
C PRO A 45 16.09 0.10 -28.27
N PRO A 46 15.59 0.50 -29.45
CA PRO A 46 14.64 1.59 -29.58
C PRO A 46 13.42 1.30 -28.70
N GLY A 47 13.09 2.21 -27.78
CA GLY A 47 11.97 2.06 -26.84
C GLY A 47 12.36 2.01 -25.36
N ILE A 48 13.63 1.81 -24.97
CA ILE A 48 14.02 1.83 -23.54
C ILE A 48 13.79 3.23 -22.94
N GLU A 49 14.14 4.30 -23.65
CA GLU A 49 13.89 5.66 -23.18
C GLU A 49 12.40 5.96 -23.03
N GLU A 50 11.56 5.41 -23.91
CA GLU A 50 10.11 5.49 -23.84
C GLU A 50 9.57 4.71 -22.65
N ILE A 51 10.12 3.52 -22.37
CA ILE A 51 9.75 2.70 -21.21
C ILE A 51 10.12 3.42 -19.92
N GLU A 52 11.31 3.97 -19.80
CA GLU A 52 11.75 4.73 -18.64
C GLU A 52 10.92 6.01 -18.45
N ALA A 53 10.58 6.72 -19.53
CA ALA A 53 9.72 7.87 -19.48
C ALA A 53 8.29 7.50 -19.02
N ALA A 54 7.76 6.39 -19.51
CA ALA A 54 6.46 5.86 -19.06
C ALA A 54 6.47 5.43 -17.59
N GLN A 55 7.54 4.80 -17.12
CA GLN A 55 7.71 4.45 -15.71
C GLN A 55 7.79 5.67 -14.81
N ARG A 56 8.54 6.70 -15.21
CA ARG A 56 8.62 7.97 -14.49
C ARG A 56 7.27 8.69 -14.45
N ALA A 57 6.55 8.74 -15.55
CA ALA A 57 5.21 9.33 -15.62
C ALA A 57 4.20 8.57 -14.74
N ASN A 58 4.28 7.24 -14.68
CA ASN A 58 3.45 6.43 -13.79
C ASN A 58 3.78 6.66 -12.32
N ALA A 59 5.06 6.74 -11.96
CA ALA A 59 5.50 7.05 -10.60
C ALA A 59 5.01 8.43 -10.14
N GLU A 60 5.09 9.43 -11.02
CA GLU A 60 4.59 10.78 -10.76
C GLU A 60 3.07 10.80 -10.58
N ARG A 61 2.32 10.10 -11.44
CA ARG A 61 0.85 9.96 -11.31
C ARG A 61 0.46 9.32 -9.99
N TYR A 62 1.20 8.26 -9.58
CA TYR A 62 0.98 7.60 -8.30
C TYR A 62 1.27 8.53 -7.11
N ALA A 63 2.39 9.24 -7.13
CA ALA A 63 2.73 10.22 -6.10
C ALA A 63 1.67 11.33 -5.98
N ASN A 64 1.20 11.86 -7.11
CA ASN A 64 0.13 12.85 -7.16
C ASN A 64 -1.19 12.32 -6.58
N ALA A 65 -1.54 11.05 -6.84
CA ALA A 65 -2.71 10.39 -6.30
C ALA A 65 -2.62 10.24 -4.77
N CYS A 66 -1.47 9.81 -4.25
CA CYS A 66 -1.23 9.71 -2.81
C CYS A 66 -1.31 11.09 -2.12
N ALA A 67 -0.71 12.12 -2.72
CA ALA A 67 -0.78 13.48 -2.19
C ALA A 67 -2.23 14.03 -2.17
N ALA A 68 -3.01 13.78 -3.22
CA ALA A 68 -4.42 14.13 -3.26
C ALA A 68 -5.22 13.39 -2.16
N PHE A 69 -4.92 12.11 -1.95
CA PHE A 69 -5.58 11.33 -0.89
C PHE A 69 -5.26 11.83 0.51
N THR A 70 -4.00 12.18 0.78
CA THR A 70 -3.61 12.80 2.07
C THR A 70 -4.39 14.09 2.32
N ARG A 71 -4.57 14.95 1.30
CA ARG A 71 -5.39 16.17 1.44
C ARG A 71 -6.88 15.87 1.65
N ALA A 72 -7.39 14.81 1.02
CA ALA A 72 -8.77 14.38 1.22
C ALA A 72 -8.98 13.85 2.64
N GLN A 73 -8.08 13.00 3.15
CA GLN A 73 -8.17 12.46 4.51
C GLN A 73 -8.19 13.56 5.57
N ALA A 74 -7.41 14.62 5.40
CA ALA A 74 -7.39 15.77 6.31
C ALA A 74 -8.74 16.53 6.37
N LYS A 75 -9.63 16.30 5.40
CA LYS A 75 -10.96 16.92 5.30
C LYS A 75 -12.11 15.96 5.59
N PHE A 76 -11.84 14.73 6.00
CA PHE A 76 -12.88 13.79 6.38
C PHE A 76 -13.64 14.33 7.59
N GLU A 77 -14.97 14.25 7.50
CA GLU A 77 -15.83 14.56 8.62
C GLU A 77 -15.85 13.42 9.64
N THR A 78 -16.31 13.71 10.86
CA THR A 78 -16.47 12.69 11.89
C THR A 78 -17.46 11.62 11.43
N ILE A 79 -17.03 10.35 11.46
CA ILE A 79 -17.90 9.22 11.14
C ILE A 79 -18.81 8.95 12.33
N VAL A 80 -20.11 8.90 12.07
CA VAL A 80 -21.11 8.62 13.09
C VAL A 80 -21.42 7.13 13.12
N PHE A 81 -21.34 6.52 14.29
CA PHE A 81 -21.77 5.14 14.51
C PHE A 81 -23.29 5.11 14.66
N ASP A 82 -23.99 4.91 13.55
CA ASP A 82 -25.44 5.03 13.39
C ASP A 82 -26.19 3.70 13.47
N LYS A 83 -25.48 2.60 13.74
CA LYS A 83 -26.03 1.26 13.87
C LYS A 83 -25.49 0.57 15.12
N GLU A 84 -26.27 -0.40 15.61
CA GLU A 84 -25.90 -1.28 16.72
C GLU A 84 -25.93 -2.73 16.25
N ASN A 85 -24.92 -3.50 16.68
CA ASN A 85 -24.89 -4.94 16.47
C ASN A 85 -25.74 -5.62 17.56
N PRO A 86 -26.86 -6.29 17.21
CA PRO A 86 -27.76 -6.87 18.20
C PRO A 86 -27.13 -8.01 19.01
N HIS A 87 -26.04 -8.62 18.53
CA HIS A 87 -25.39 -9.73 19.22
C HIS A 87 -24.32 -9.28 20.21
N PHE A 88 -23.61 -8.20 19.89
CA PHE A 88 -22.46 -7.71 20.69
C PHE A 88 -22.75 -6.39 21.38
N HIS A 89 -23.90 -5.75 21.12
CA HIS A 89 -24.27 -4.42 21.63
C HIS A 89 -23.24 -3.32 21.31
N SER A 90 -22.33 -3.59 20.36
CA SER A 90 -21.34 -2.63 19.89
C SER A 90 -21.94 -1.74 18.81
N LYS A 91 -21.55 -0.47 18.80
CA LYS A 91 -21.96 0.48 17.77
C LYS A 91 -21.03 0.43 16.57
N TYR A 92 -21.59 0.61 15.39
CA TYR A 92 -20.80 0.68 14.17
C TYR A 92 -21.36 1.71 13.18
N ALA A 93 -20.49 2.16 12.27
CA ALA A 93 -20.87 3.05 11.19
C ALA A 93 -21.45 2.24 10.02
N SER A 94 -22.62 2.66 9.54
CA SER A 94 -23.15 2.14 8.28
C SER A 94 -22.28 2.60 7.11
N LEU A 95 -22.34 1.88 5.99
CA LEU A 95 -21.68 2.30 4.76
C LEU A 95 -22.15 3.68 4.28
N ALA A 96 -23.42 4.02 4.55
CA ALA A 96 -23.97 5.34 4.25
C ALA A 96 -23.33 6.45 5.09
N SER A 97 -23.12 6.20 6.39
CA SER A 97 -22.44 7.14 7.30
C SER A 97 -20.99 7.38 6.85
N ILE A 98 -20.25 6.31 6.50
CA ILE A 98 -18.89 6.40 6.00
C ILE A 98 -18.84 7.24 4.71
N TYR A 99 -19.72 6.97 3.75
CA TYR A 99 -19.75 7.72 2.49
C TYR A 99 -20.14 9.20 2.71
N LYS A 100 -21.04 9.48 3.65
CA LYS A 100 -21.42 10.86 3.98
C LYS A 100 -20.23 11.64 4.51
N ALA A 101 -19.44 11.05 5.40
CA ALA A 101 -18.29 11.71 6.01
C ALA A 101 -17.10 11.90 5.04
N THR A 102 -16.96 11.06 4.01
CA THR A 102 -15.72 11.02 3.21
C THR A 102 -15.90 11.44 1.75
N ARG A 103 -17.11 11.26 1.16
CA ARG A 103 -17.33 11.44 -0.27
C ARG A 103 -16.98 12.83 -0.78
N LYS A 104 -17.41 13.87 -0.06
CA LYS A 104 -17.14 15.25 -0.49
C LYS A 104 -15.64 15.51 -0.59
N ALA A 105 -14.89 15.18 0.45
CA ALA A 105 -13.45 15.38 0.51
C ALA A 105 -12.71 14.62 -0.60
N LEU A 106 -13.10 13.38 -0.87
CA LEU A 106 -12.54 12.59 -1.98
C LEU A 106 -12.84 13.23 -3.34
N THR A 107 -14.08 13.65 -3.57
CA THR A 107 -14.51 14.25 -4.83
C THR A 107 -13.83 15.59 -5.09
N ASP A 108 -13.67 16.43 -4.05
CA ASP A 108 -12.98 17.72 -4.14
C ASP A 108 -11.51 17.58 -4.58
N GLU A 109 -10.88 16.43 -4.24
CA GLU A 109 -9.50 16.10 -4.66
C GLU A 109 -9.47 15.23 -5.93
N GLY A 110 -10.59 15.01 -6.60
CA GLY A 110 -10.68 14.25 -7.83
C GLY A 110 -10.46 12.74 -7.67
N ILE A 111 -10.75 12.20 -6.47
CA ILE A 111 -10.60 10.78 -6.14
C ILE A 111 -11.94 10.08 -6.25
N ALA A 112 -12.01 9.02 -7.05
CA ALA A 112 -13.14 8.12 -7.16
C ALA A 112 -12.97 6.92 -6.22
N LEU A 113 -13.98 6.67 -5.37
CA LEU A 113 -14.12 5.47 -4.56
C LEU A 113 -15.08 4.52 -5.26
N MET A 114 -14.60 3.34 -5.63
CA MET A 114 -15.36 2.35 -6.40
C MET A 114 -15.28 0.97 -5.74
N SER A 115 -16.35 0.18 -5.88
CA SER A 115 -16.37 -1.21 -5.45
C SER A 115 -16.96 -2.08 -6.54
N ARG A 116 -16.42 -3.29 -6.69
CA ARG A 116 -16.95 -4.32 -7.59
C ARG A 116 -16.97 -5.68 -6.92
N THR A 117 -17.88 -6.53 -7.39
CA THR A 117 -17.93 -7.94 -7.01
C THR A 117 -17.19 -8.77 -8.07
N ILE A 118 -16.36 -9.70 -7.61
CA ILE A 118 -15.55 -10.58 -8.46
C ILE A 118 -15.89 -12.02 -8.07
N VAL A 119 -16.11 -12.88 -9.07
CA VAL A 119 -16.28 -14.32 -8.85
C VAL A 119 -15.01 -15.03 -9.33
N ARG A 120 -14.41 -15.84 -8.45
CA ARG A 120 -13.24 -16.69 -8.75
C ARG A 120 -13.53 -18.11 -8.30
N GLY A 121 -13.82 -18.99 -9.25
CA GLY A 121 -14.32 -20.33 -8.96
C GLY A 121 -15.63 -20.28 -8.17
N GLU A 122 -15.67 -20.93 -7.03
CA GLU A 122 -16.83 -20.90 -6.13
C GLU A 122 -16.86 -19.72 -5.16
N SER A 123 -15.81 -18.91 -5.11
CA SER A 123 -15.67 -17.82 -4.15
C SER A 123 -16.06 -16.49 -4.74
N ILE A 124 -16.72 -15.68 -3.91
CA ILE A 124 -17.15 -14.32 -4.27
C ILE A 124 -16.34 -13.34 -3.42
N TYR A 125 -15.78 -12.34 -4.07
CA TYR A 125 -14.97 -11.29 -3.46
C TYR A 125 -15.61 -9.93 -3.70
N VAL A 126 -15.38 -9.02 -2.77
CA VAL A 126 -15.59 -7.59 -2.95
C VAL A 126 -14.22 -6.94 -3.04
N GLU A 127 -13.96 -6.25 -4.14
CA GLU A 127 -12.81 -5.37 -4.29
C GLU A 127 -13.30 -3.92 -4.21
N THR A 128 -12.65 -3.13 -3.37
CA THR A 128 -12.85 -1.69 -3.27
C THR A 128 -11.53 -1.00 -3.60
N PHE A 129 -11.58 0.09 -4.37
CA PHE A 129 -10.38 0.77 -4.81
C PHE A 129 -10.58 2.28 -4.95
N LEU A 130 -9.48 3.02 -4.81
CA LEU A 130 -9.39 4.45 -5.06
C LEU A 130 -8.67 4.70 -6.38
N ALA A 131 -9.24 5.58 -7.19
CA ALA A 131 -8.66 6.00 -8.45
C ALA A 131 -8.57 7.52 -8.52
N HIS A 132 -7.46 8.04 -9.07
CA HIS A 132 -7.23 9.46 -9.31
C HIS A 132 -6.67 9.64 -10.71
N LYS A 133 -7.34 10.46 -11.55
CA LYS A 133 -6.92 10.75 -12.94
C LYS A 133 -6.59 9.48 -13.75
N GLY A 134 -7.40 8.44 -13.61
CA GLY A 134 -7.23 7.18 -14.33
C GLY A 134 -6.23 6.19 -13.73
N VAL A 135 -5.59 6.53 -12.61
CA VAL A 135 -4.68 5.61 -11.88
C VAL A 135 -5.39 5.05 -10.66
N VAL A 136 -5.47 3.73 -10.58
CA VAL A 136 -5.86 3.03 -9.34
C VAL A 136 -4.62 2.91 -8.46
N PHE A 137 -4.64 3.53 -7.28
CA PHE A 137 -3.46 3.63 -6.42
C PHE A 137 -3.58 2.89 -5.08
N ILE A 138 -4.80 2.57 -4.63
CA ILE A 138 -5.06 1.75 -3.44
C ILE A 138 -6.16 0.74 -3.78
N ARG A 139 -6.01 -0.50 -3.29
CA ARG A 139 -7.01 -1.57 -3.40
C ARG A 139 -7.12 -2.32 -2.09
N SER A 140 -8.34 -2.78 -1.77
CA SER A 140 -8.63 -3.74 -0.71
C SER A 140 -9.60 -4.77 -1.25
N GLU A 141 -9.35 -6.03 -0.95
CA GLU A 141 -10.20 -7.14 -1.37
C GLU A 141 -10.55 -7.99 -0.15
N TRP A 142 -11.80 -8.45 -0.10
CA TRP A 142 -12.29 -9.32 0.95
C TRP A 142 -13.17 -10.42 0.36
N ILE A 143 -13.04 -11.63 0.88
CA ILE A 143 -13.95 -12.73 0.52
C ILE A 143 -15.33 -12.48 1.15
N ALA A 144 -16.37 -12.40 0.33
CA ALA A 144 -17.73 -12.21 0.81
C ALA A 144 -18.46 -13.54 1.03
N GLY A 145 -18.10 -14.57 0.30
CA GLY A 145 -18.73 -15.87 0.45
C GLY A 145 -18.57 -16.80 -0.74
N LYS A 146 -19.49 -17.75 -0.86
CA LYS A 146 -19.53 -18.72 -1.98
C LYS A 146 -20.74 -18.50 -2.86
N THR A 147 -20.63 -18.89 -4.12
CA THR A 147 -21.72 -18.81 -5.12
C THR A 147 -22.92 -19.69 -4.75
N SER A 148 -22.70 -20.73 -3.95
CA SER A 148 -23.75 -21.65 -3.46
C SER A 148 -24.59 -21.11 -2.31
N GLN A 149 -24.24 -19.94 -1.75
CA GLN A 149 -24.99 -19.36 -0.63
C GLN A 149 -26.36 -18.82 -1.08
N PRO A 150 -27.37 -18.86 -0.17
CA PRO A 150 -28.65 -18.23 -0.44
C PRO A 150 -28.49 -16.73 -0.76
N PRO A 151 -29.27 -16.15 -1.70
CA PRO A 151 -29.12 -14.77 -2.13
C PRO A 151 -29.19 -13.73 -1.01
N GLN A 152 -30.03 -13.95 -0.01
CA GLN A 152 -30.16 -13.04 1.13
C GLN A 152 -28.91 -13.05 2.01
N ALA A 153 -28.34 -14.21 2.31
CA ALA A 153 -27.10 -14.35 3.06
C ALA A 153 -25.92 -13.72 2.30
N LEU A 154 -25.86 -13.95 0.98
CA LEU A 154 -24.87 -13.35 0.11
C LEU A 154 -25.00 -11.83 0.08
N GLY A 155 -26.19 -11.27 -0.01
CA GLY A 155 -26.44 -9.82 0.01
C GLY A 155 -25.94 -9.17 1.30
N SER A 156 -26.17 -9.79 2.44
CA SER A 156 -25.64 -9.35 3.75
C SER A 156 -24.12 -9.40 3.78
N ALA A 157 -23.53 -10.52 3.34
CA ALA A 157 -22.08 -10.71 3.30
C ALA A 157 -21.37 -9.73 2.34
N LEU A 158 -21.95 -9.42 1.19
CA LEU A 158 -21.46 -8.40 0.25
C LEU A 158 -21.47 -7.01 0.87
N THR A 159 -22.51 -6.66 1.63
CA THR A 159 -22.60 -5.37 2.33
C THR A 159 -21.54 -5.27 3.42
N TYR A 160 -21.35 -6.34 4.17
CA TYR A 160 -20.32 -6.46 5.19
C TYR A 160 -18.92 -6.30 4.58
N ALA A 161 -18.59 -7.09 3.57
CA ALA A 161 -17.31 -7.04 2.88
C ALA A 161 -17.02 -5.63 2.28
N ARG A 162 -18.04 -5.00 1.70
CA ARG A 162 -17.91 -3.63 1.16
C ARG A 162 -17.60 -2.62 2.27
N ARG A 163 -18.20 -2.74 3.44
CA ARG A 163 -17.91 -1.86 4.57
C ARG A 163 -16.44 -1.99 4.99
N TYR A 164 -15.96 -3.21 5.24
CA TYR A 164 -14.59 -3.45 5.70
C TYR A 164 -13.54 -3.08 4.66
N THR A 165 -13.74 -3.38 3.39
CA THR A 165 -12.82 -2.97 2.34
C THR A 165 -12.78 -1.45 2.19
N THR A 166 -13.92 -0.77 2.34
CA THR A 166 -14.00 0.69 2.27
C THR A 166 -13.29 1.36 3.44
N THR A 167 -13.53 0.93 4.66
CA THR A 167 -12.88 1.52 5.85
C THR A 167 -11.37 1.27 5.86
N ALA A 168 -10.94 0.08 5.45
CA ALA A 168 -9.53 -0.27 5.34
C ALA A 168 -8.77 0.66 4.39
N ILE A 169 -9.29 0.92 3.17
CA ILE A 169 -8.60 1.79 2.21
C ILE A 169 -8.70 3.28 2.55
N LEU A 170 -9.73 3.70 3.30
CA LEU A 170 -9.88 5.07 3.75
C LEU A 170 -9.06 5.36 5.01
N GLY A 171 -8.60 4.33 5.73
CA GLY A 171 -7.88 4.47 6.99
C GLY A 171 -8.76 5.02 8.10
N VAL A 172 -10.04 4.59 8.16
CA VAL A 172 -11.02 5.07 9.15
C VAL A 172 -11.55 3.92 9.99
N ALA A 173 -11.84 4.17 11.27
CA ALA A 173 -12.52 3.21 12.13
C ALA A 173 -14.00 3.11 11.75
N ALA A 174 -14.50 1.87 11.65
CA ALA A 174 -15.89 1.58 11.36
C ALA A 174 -16.69 1.10 12.56
N ASP A 175 -15.99 0.60 13.54
CA ASP A 175 -16.54 -0.01 14.75
C ASP A 175 -15.89 0.64 15.98
N ASP A 176 -16.59 0.62 17.10
CA ASP A 176 -16.01 0.93 18.41
C ASP A 176 -14.92 -0.12 18.67
N ASP A 177 -13.71 0.31 19.01
CA ASP A 177 -12.57 -0.59 19.26
C ASP A 177 -12.96 -1.55 20.39
N ASP A 178 -13.45 -2.74 20.00
CA ASP A 178 -13.58 -3.85 20.90
C ASP A 178 -12.21 -4.49 21.02
N ASP A 179 -11.52 -4.25 22.13
CA ASP A 179 -10.16 -4.71 22.46
C ASP A 179 -9.96 -6.25 22.40
N GLY A 180 -10.68 -6.93 21.52
CA GLY A 180 -10.61 -8.39 21.33
C GLY A 180 -11.31 -9.20 22.44
N ASN A 181 -11.94 -8.56 23.39
CA ASN A 181 -12.65 -9.22 24.48
C ASN A 181 -13.86 -10.05 24.00
N ALA A 182 -14.48 -9.68 22.88
CA ALA A 182 -15.58 -10.43 22.29
C ALA A 182 -15.14 -11.73 21.58
N ALA A 183 -13.86 -11.90 21.28
CA ALA A 183 -13.32 -13.09 20.64
C ALA A 183 -12.99 -14.22 21.61
N THR A 184 -13.00 -13.96 22.93
CA THR A 184 -12.75 -14.97 23.95
C THR A 184 -14.10 -15.44 24.51
N PRO A 185 -14.55 -16.69 24.22
CA PRO A 185 -15.75 -17.20 24.85
C PRO A 185 -15.55 -17.20 26.37
N PRO A 186 -16.55 -16.79 27.19
CA PRO A 186 -16.40 -16.81 28.62
C PRO A 186 -16.11 -18.24 29.07
N PRO A 187 -15.23 -18.45 30.07
CA PRO A 187 -14.92 -19.77 30.56
C PRO A 187 -16.22 -20.44 31.00
N SER A 188 -16.55 -21.59 30.40
CA SER A 188 -17.71 -22.35 30.74
C SER A 188 -17.62 -22.78 32.22
N VAL A 189 -18.33 -22.11 33.11
CA VAL A 189 -18.50 -22.53 34.50
C VAL A 189 -19.35 -23.79 34.47
N LYS A 190 -18.70 -24.94 34.61
CA LYS A 190 -19.37 -26.19 34.84
C LYS A 190 -20.06 -26.10 36.21
N THR A 191 -21.36 -25.84 36.24
CA THR A 191 -22.18 -25.95 37.43
C THR A 191 -22.12 -27.39 37.91
N PRO A 192 -21.75 -27.69 39.17
CA PRO A 192 -21.79 -29.04 39.65
C PRO A 192 -23.23 -29.51 39.73
N THR A 193 -23.55 -30.56 39.01
CA THR A 193 -24.85 -31.25 39.06
C THR A 193 -25.01 -31.87 40.42
N THR A 194 -25.84 -31.29 41.27
CA THR A 194 -26.22 -31.88 42.58
C THR A 194 -27.14 -33.07 42.31
N THR A 195 -26.61 -34.25 42.46
CA THR A 195 -27.36 -35.50 42.44
C THR A 195 -28.24 -35.55 43.68
N LYS A 196 -29.55 -35.34 43.53
CA LYS A 196 -30.54 -35.60 44.56
C LYS A 196 -30.60 -37.11 44.82
N GLY A 197 -30.11 -37.51 45.95
CA GLY A 197 -30.29 -38.89 46.45
C GLY A 197 -31.77 -39.21 46.64
N LYS A 198 -32.21 -40.36 46.11
CA LYS A 198 -33.46 -40.96 46.39
C LYS A 198 -33.38 -41.55 47.82
N THR A 199 -34.13 -40.96 48.72
CA THR A 199 -34.51 -41.66 49.99
C THR A 199 -35.53 -42.74 49.66
N ALA A 200 -35.19 -43.95 49.99
CA ALA A 200 -36.16 -45.09 50.05
C ALA A 200 -36.83 -45.02 51.40
N ASP A 201 -38.18 -44.96 51.42
CA ASP A 201 -38.99 -45.16 52.56
C ASP A 201 -39.46 -46.62 52.55
N PHE A 202 -39.38 -47.24 53.74
CA PHE A 202 -39.98 -48.51 54.13
C PHE A 202 -41.45 -48.33 54.45
#